data_28820f1839205a871341a8ee4974a34e
#
_entry.id   28820f1839205a871341a8ee4974a34e
#
_cell.length_a   1.000
_cell.length_b   1.000
_cell.length_c   1.000
_cell.angle_alpha   90.00
_cell.angle_beta   90.00
_cell.angle_gamma   90.00
#
_symmetry.space_group_name_H-M   'P 1'
#
loop_
_entity.id
_entity.type
_entity.pdbx_description
1 polymer ?
#
loop_
_entity_poly.entity_id
_entity_poly.type
_entity_poly.pdbx_seq_one_letter_code
_entity_poly.pdbx_strand_id
1 'polypeptide(L)'
;MDDDTKLLNLALDAGEIMLTSGAETYRVQDTMLRILSVSGRKQVEALALSTMLIVSLPREEKGPLSMARGVKDRSVNFEKICAVNNMSRSFVAGKITLEEATQKVLEIHYAPSFAPWQRILGYALTSGGLTMVYTVSYTHLRAHE
;
A
#
# COMPACT_ATOMS: atom_id res chain seq x y z
N MET A 1 -25.64 -3.32 -0.47
CA MET A 1 -24.44 -4.16 -0.30
C MET A 1 -24.21 -4.24 1.21
N ASP A 2 -24.03 -5.44 1.74
CA ASP A 2 -23.84 -5.69 3.17
C ASP A 2 -22.56 -4.97 3.66
N ASP A 3 -22.56 -4.41 4.86
CA ASP A 3 -21.43 -3.66 5.41
C ASP A 3 -20.16 -4.51 5.53
N ASP A 4 -20.32 -5.82 5.77
CA ASP A 4 -19.23 -6.79 5.73
C ASP A 4 -18.55 -6.84 4.36
N THR A 5 -19.36 -6.87 3.30
CA THR A 5 -18.85 -6.88 1.92
C THR A 5 -18.12 -5.58 1.57
N LYS A 6 -18.63 -4.44 2.04
CA LYS A 6 -17.96 -3.14 1.85
C LYS A 6 -16.61 -3.09 2.58
N LEU A 7 -16.58 -3.61 3.82
CA LEU A 7 -15.36 -3.65 4.62
C LEU A 7 -14.28 -4.55 4.00
N LEU A 8 -14.66 -5.73 3.49
CA LEU A 8 -13.75 -6.62 2.77
C LEU A 8 -13.22 -5.96 1.49
N ASN A 9 -14.08 -5.29 0.72
CA ASN A 9 -13.66 -4.55 -0.46
C ASN A 9 -12.69 -3.41 -0.11
N LEU A 10 -12.97 -2.62 0.94
CA LEU A 10 -12.07 -1.57 1.41
C LEU A 10 -10.69 -2.14 1.76
N ALA A 11 -10.63 -3.28 2.45
CA ALA A 11 -9.37 -3.93 2.79
C ALA A 11 -8.61 -4.41 1.54
N LEU A 12 -9.32 -4.99 0.57
CA LEU A 12 -8.74 -5.43 -0.70
C LEU A 12 -8.25 -4.26 -1.56
N ASP A 13 -9.03 -3.18 -1.68
CA ASP A 13 -8.67 -1.98 -2.44
C ASP A 13 -7.42 -1.31 -1.85
N ALA A 14 -7.38 -1.17 -0.52
CA ALA A 14 -6.22 -0.65 0.18
C ALA A 14 -4.98 -1.54 -0.02
N GLY A 15 -5.14 -2.86 0.10
CA GLY A 15 -4.09 -3.84 -0.13
C GLY A 15 -3.57 -3.82 -1.56
N GLU A 16 -4.45 -3.72 -2.55
CA GLU A 16 -4.10 -3.65 -3.98
C GLU A 16 -3.29 -2.41 -4.29
N ILE A 17 -3.71 -1.23 -3.81
CA ILE A 17 -2.96 0.02 -4.01
C ILE A 17 -1.57 -0.09 -3.40
N MET A 18 -1.46 -0.61 -2.18
CA MET A 18 -0.15 -0.78 -1.53
C MET A 18 0.74 -1.75 -2.29
N LEU A 19 0.22 -2.91 -2.68
CA LEU A 19 0.98 -3.95 -3.37
C LEU A 19 1.43 -3.49 -4.76
N THR A 20 0.53 -2.86 -5.53
CA THR A 20 0.85 -2.28 -6.85
C THR A 20 1.81 -1.11 -6.75
N SER A 21 1.84 -0.40 -5.62
CA SER A 21 2.77 0.70 -5.34
C SER A 21 4.13 0.26 -4.77
N GLY A 22 4.39 -1.05 -4.66
CA GLY A 22 5.68 -1.60 -4.27
C GLY A 22 5.86 -1.79 -2.76
N ALA A 23 4.77 -1.82 -1.98
CA ALA A 23 4.85 -2.18 -0.57
C ALA A 23 5.19 -3.67 -0.40
N GLU A 24 5.88 -3.99 0.68
CA GLU A 24 6.19 -5.37 1.07
C GLU A 24 4.92 -6.10 1.53
N THR A 25 4.79 -7.37 1.19
CA THR A 25 3.58 -8.17 1.42
C THR A 25 3.14 -8.19 2.88
N TYR A 26 4.08 -8.26 3.83
CA TYR A 26 3.74 -8.24 5.26
C TYR A 26 3.08 -6.90 5.69
N ARG A 27 3.51 -5.77 5.12
CA ARG A 27 2.91 -4.44 5.40
C ARG A 27 1.52 -4.33 4.79
N VAL A 28 1.32 -4.89 3.60
CA VAL A 28 0.01 -4.99 2.96
C VAL A 28 -0.94 -5.79 3.84
N GLN A 29 -0.51 -6.96 4.27
CA GLN A 29 -1.28 -7.85 5.14
C GLN A 29 -1.64 -7.18 6.47
N ASP A 30 -0.69 -6.52 7.15
CA ASP A 30 -0.93 -5.78 8.39
C ASP A 30 -1.98 -4.68 8.19
N THR A 31 -1.91 -3.95 7.08
CA THR A 31 -2.89 -2.89 6.77
C THR A 31 -4.29 -3.46 6.53
N MET A 32 -4.41 -4.56 5.78
CA MET A 32 -5.69 -5.23 5.55
C MET A 32 -6.29 -5.75 6.87
N LEU A 33 -5.49 -6.43 7.71
CA LEU A 33 -5.92 -6.92 9.02
C LEU A 33 -6.39 -5.76 9.91
N ARG A 34 -5.67 -4.64 9.92
CA ARG A 34 -6.03 -3.44 10.66
C ARG A 34 -7.39 -2.89 10.23
N ILE A 35 -7.66 -2.80 8.94
CA ILE A 35 -8.96 -2.37 8.42
C ILE A 35 -10.07 -3.34 8.86
N LEU A 36 -9.84 -4.64 8.71
CA LEU A 36 -10.82 -5.66 9.08
C LEU A 36 -11.10 -5.73 10.60
N SER A 37 -10.14 -5.31 11.44
CA SER A 37 -10.30 -5.30 12.89
C SER A 37 -11.44 -4.39 13.37
N VAL A 38 -11.85 -3.40 12.58
CA VAL A 38 -12.98 -2.51 12.87
C VAL A 38 -14.30 -3.27 12.99
N SER A 39 -14.42 -4.46 12.37
CA SER A 39 -15.59 -5.34 12.53
C SER A 39 -15.82 -5.82 13.97
N GLY A 40 -14.81 -5.72 14.85
CA GLY A 40 -14.83 -6.24 16.21
C GLY A 40 -14.83 -7.77 16.29
N ARG A 41 -14.75 -8.47 15.16
CA ARG A 41 -14.80 -9.93 15.11
C ARG A 41 -13.43 -10.53 15.41
N LYS A 42 -13.46 -11.66 16.13
CA LYS A 42 -12.26 -12.49 16.33
C LYS A 42 -12.00 -13.33 15.10
N GLN A 43 -10.73 -13.65 14.84
CA GLN A 43 -10.30 -14.52 13.73
C GLN A 43 -10.57 -13.93 12.33
N VAL A 44 -10.39 -12.62 12.16
CA VAL A 44 -10.26 -12.05 10.81
C VAL A 44 -8.93 -12.47 10.20
N GLU A 45 -8.95 -12.79 8.91
CA GLU A 45 -7.77 -13.26 8.20
C GLU A 45 -7.51 -12.40 6.96
N ALA A 46 -6.25 -12.13 6.71
CA ALA A 46 -5.78 -11.54 5.47
C ALA A 46 -4.46 -12.19 5.05
N LEU A 47 -4.31 -12.42 3.77
CA LEU A 47 -3.09 -12.95 3.18
C LEU A 47 -2.72 -12.09 1.97
N ALA A 48 -1.49 -11.63 1.94
CA ALA A 48 -0.93 -10.91 0.81
C ALA A 48 0.20 -11.73 0.17
N LEU A 49 -0.03 -12.18 -1.04
CA LEU A 49 0.97 -12.76 -1.92
C LEU A 49 1.39 -11.74 -2.97
N SER A 50 2.47 -12.02 -3.70
CA SER A 50 2.96 -11.13 -4.74
C SER A 50 1.95 -10.83 -5.86
N THR A 51 1.01 -11.72 -6.11
CA THR A 51 0.07 -11.65 -7.24
C THR A 51 -1.40 -11.79 -6.83
N MET A 52 -1.66 -11.96 -5.52
CA MET A 52 -3.01 -12.21 -5.03
C MET A 52 -3.17 -11.72 -3.60
N LEU A 53 -4.33 -11.18 -3.30
CA LEU A 53 -4.79 -10.81 -1.95
C LEU A 53 -6.00 -11.66 -1.61
N ILE A 54 -6.07 -12.11 -0.37
CA ILE A 54 -7.20 -12.88 0.15
C ILE A 54 -7.58 -12.27 1.50
N VAL A 55 -8.87 -12.08 1.75
CA VAL A 55 -9.42 -11.64 3.03
C VAL A 55 -10.58 -12.52 3.43
N SER A 56 -10.73 -12.76 4.73
CA SER A 56 -11.80 -13.57 5.28
C SER A 56 -12.34 -12.94 6.56
N LEU A 57 -13.66 -12.86 6.65
CA LEU A 57 -14.39 -12.34 7.79
C LEU A 57 -15.35 -13.42 8.31
N PRO A 58 -15.18 -13.92 9.54
CA PRO A 58 -16.09 -14.91 10.09
C PRO A 58 -17.48 -14.31 10.34
N ARG A 59 -18.54 -15.09 10.07
CA ARG A 59 -19.93 -14.75 10.36
C ARG A 59 -20.58 -15.92 11.07
N GLU A 60 -21.36 -15.62 12.12
CA GLU A 60 -21.87 -16.65 13.02
C GLU A 60 -22.90 -17.59 12.36
N GLU A 61 -23.77 -17.06 11.49
CA GLU A 61 -24.90 -17.83 10.95
C GLU A 61 -24.72 -18.30 9.48
N LYS A 62 -23.80 -17.65 8.73
CA LYS A 62 -23.68 -17.85 7.26
C LYS A 62 -22.34 -18.43 6.81
N GLY A 63 -21.49 -18.81 7.77
CA GLY A 63 -20.12 -19.19 7.47
C GLY A 63 -19.23 -17.97 7.10
N PRO A 64 -17.91 -18.17 6.93
CA PRO A 64 -16.98 -17.08 6.65
C PRO A 64 -17.23 -16.46 5.27
N LEU A 65 -17.20 -15.13 5.21
CA LEU A 65 -17.19 -14.40 3.96
C LEU A 65 -15.74 -14.18 3.54
N SER A 66 -15.35 -14.85 2.47
CA SER A 66 -13.98 -14.72 1.93
C SER A 66 -14.00 -14.11 0.54
N MET A 67 -13.05 -13.23 0.28
CA MET A 67 -12.86 -12.60 -1.03
C MET A 67 -11.39 -12.66 -1.43
N ALA A 68 -11.15 -12.83 -2.73
CA ALA A 68 -9.80 -12.84 -3.30
C ALA A 68 -9.71 -11.86 -4.46
N ARG A 69 -8.53 -11.26 -4.64
CA ARG A 69 -8.23 -10.34 -5.74
C ARG A 69 -6.86 -10.61 -6.33
N GLY A 70 -6.79 -10.83 -7.64
CA GLY A 70 -5.53 -10.94 -8.36
C GLY A 70 -4.91 -9.56 -8.61
N VAL A 71 -3.60 -9.45 -8.45
CA VAL A 71 -2.83 -8.21 -8.66
C VAL A 71 -1.81 -8.46 -9.77
N LYS A 72 -1.82 -7.63 -10.81
CA LYS A 72 -0.99 -7.85 -12.00
C LYS A 72 0.11 -6.82 -12.17
N ASP A 73 -0.20 -5.54 -12.05
CA ASP A 73 0.74 -4.46 -12.35
C ASP A 73 1.48 -4.02 -11.09
N ARG A 74 2.76 -3.64 -11.24
CA ARG A 74 3.56 -3.09 -10.16
C ARG A 74 4.28 -1.83 -10.63
N SER A 75 4.26 -0.84 -9.77
CA SER A 75 5.03 0.39 -9.90
C SER A 75 5.61 0.73 -8.53
N VAL A 76 6.44 1.76 -8.44
CA VAL A 76 6.91 2.28 -7.15
C VAL A 76 6.27 3.63 -6.93
N ASN A 77 5.41 3.71 -5.90
CA ASN A 77 4.74 4.96 -5.51
C ASN A 77 4.57 5.04 -3.98
N PHE A 78 5.57 5.58 -3.30
CA PHE A 78 5.57 5.71 -1.84
C PHE A 78 4.48 6.67 -1.32
N GLU A 79 4.06 7.66 -2.12
CA GLU A 79 2.98 8.56 -1.75
C GLU A 79 1.66 7.81 -1.55
N LYS A 80 1.32 6.91 -2.50
CA LYS A 80 0.11 6.08 -2.39
C LYS A 80 0.18 5.16 -1.16
N ILE A 81 1.34 4.58 -0.87
CA ILE A 81 1.54 3.75 0.33
C ILE A 81 1.30 4.58 1.60
N CYS A 82 1.87 5.78 1.69
CA CYS A 82 1.68 6.68 2.83
C CYS A 82 0.21 7.11 2.97
N ALA A 83 -0.45 7.45 1.87
CA ALA A 83 -1.85 7.86 1.85
C ALA A 83 -2.78 6.75 2.36
N VAL A 84 -2.60 5.50 1.89
CA VAL A 84 -3.36 4.33 2.35
C VAL A 84 -3.11 4.07 3.85
N ASN A 85 -1.86 4.14 4.32
CA ASN A 85 -1.54 3.98 5.73
C ASN A 85 -2.24 5.05 6.60
N ASN A 86 -2.24 6.31 6.17
CA ASN A 86 -2.89 7.39 6.90
C ASN A 86 -4.42 7.22 6.92
N MET A 87 -5.01 6.83 5.79
CA MET A 87 -6.43 6.52 5.68
C MET A 87 -6.81 5.37 6.62
N SER A 88 -6.08 4.25 6.57
CA SER A 88 -6.36 3.07 7.42
C SER A 88 -6.29 3.39 8.91
N ARG A 89 -5.31 4.19 9.35
CA ARG A 89 -5.20 4.65 10.73
C ARG A 89 -6.35 5.55 11.15
N SER A 90 -6.77 6.47 10.26
CA SER A 90 -7.90 7.36 10.53
C SER A 90 -9.21 6.60 10.63
N PHE A 91 -9.39 5.58 9.80
CA PHE A 91 -10.55 4.71 9.81
C PHE A 91 -10.63 3.88 11.10
N VAL A 92 -9.54 3.21 11.49
CA VAL A 92 -9.49 2.41 12.73
C VAL A 92 -9.64 3.26 13.98
N ALA A 93 -9.17 4.51 13.95
CA ALA A 93 -9.37 5.47 15.04
C ALA A 93 -10.79 6.06 15.09
N GLY A 94 -11.71 5.64 14.22
CA GLY A 94 -13.09 6.13 14.14
C GLY A 94 -13.20 7.60 13.70
N LYS A 95 -12.15 8.17 13.09
CA LYS A 95 -12.15 9.56 12.62
C LYS A 95 -12.87 9.75 11.28
N ILE A 96 -13.02 8.69 10.52
CA ILE A 96 -13.74 8.65 9.25
C ILE A 96 -14.62 7.42 9.20
N THR A 97 -15.75 7.52 8.50
CA THR A 97 -16.71 6.44 8.29
C THR A 97 -16.22 5.46 7.22
N LEU A 98 -16.92 4.33 7.09
CA LEU A 98 -16.63 3.32 6.05
C LEU A 98 -16.80 3.92 4.63
N GLU A 99 -17.83 4.74 4.45
CA GLU A 99 -18.10 5.43 3.18
C GLU A 99 -16.98 6.42 2.84
N GLU A 100 -16.57 7.25 3.81
CA GLU A 100 -15.45 8.19 3.61
C GLU A 100 -14.12 7.47 3.36
N ALA A 101 -13.86 6.36 4.03
CA ALA A 101 -12.67 5.55 3.80
C ALA A 101 -12.67 4.95 2.39
N THR A 102 -13.83 4.46 1.93
CA THR A 102 -13.99 3.92 0.56
C THR A 102 -13.76 5.01 -0.49
N GLN A 103 -14.33 6.21 -0.27
CA GLN A 103 -14.11 7.34 -1.16
C GLN A 103 -12.63 7.73 -1.23
N LYS A 104 -11.95 7.83 -0.08
CA LYS A 104 -10.52 8.15 -0.02
C LYS A 104 -9.65 7.11 -0.73
N VAL A 105 -9.97 5.83 -0.60
CA VAL A 105 -9.23 4.77 -1.31
C VAL A 105 -9.38 4.94 -2.82
N LEU A 106 -10.58 5.26 -3.32
CA LEU A 106 -10.79 5.55 -4.74
C LEU A 106 -9.99 6.77 -5.20
N GLU A 107 -9.99 7.86 -4.42
CA GLU A 107 -9.19 9.05 -4.70
C GLU A 107 -7.69 8.72 -4.79
N ILE A 108 -7.15 7.93 -3.85
CA ILE A 108 -5.76 7.49 -3.86
C ILE A 108 -5.48 6.60 -5.08
N HIS A 109 -6.40 5.71 -5.44
CA HIS A 109 -6.24 4.83 -6.60
C HIS A 109 -6.07 5.62 -7.88
N TYR A 110 -6.92 6.62 -8.11
CA TYR A 110 -6.93 7.45 -9.33
C TYR A 110 -5.98 8.66 -9.25
N ALA A 111 -5.33 8.90 -8.10
CA ALA A 111 -4.37 10.00 -7.99
C ALA A 111 -3.26 9.86 -9.04
N PRO A 112 -2.95 10.93 -9.78
CA PRO A 112 -1.91 10.90 -10.80
C PRO A 112 -0.56 10.58 -10.16
N SER A 113 0.18 9.66 -10.75
CA SER A 113 1.59 9.42 -10.41
C SER A 113 2.45 10.58 -10.91
N PHE A 114 3.66 10.73 -10.33
CA PHE A 114 4.63 11.72 -10.83
C PHE A 114 4.74 11.70 -12.35
N ALA A 115 4.81 12.88 -12.95
CA ALA A 115 5.02 13.01 -14.39
C ALA A 115 6.33 12.30 -14.79
N PRO A 116 6.38 11.66 -15.97
CA PRO A 116 7.56 10.90 -16.41
C PRO A 116 8.86 11.70 -16.34
N TRP A 117 8.83 13.00 -16.66
CA TRP A 117 9.99 13.89 -16.61
C TRP A 117 10.53 14.11 -15.19
N GLN A 118 9.66 14.15 -14.17
CA GLN A 118 10.06 14.27 -12.75
C GLN A 118 10.81 13.02 -12.30
N ARG A 119 10.37 11.84 -12.75
CA ARG A 119 11.03 10.57 -12.46
C ARG A 119 12.41 10.52 -13.14
N ILE A 120 12.52 10.95 -14.40
CA ILE A 120 13.78 11.03 -15.14
C ILE A 120 14.75 12.00 -14.45
N LEU A 121 14.27 13.17 -14.02
CA LEU A 121 15.07 14.15 -13.30
C LEU A 121 15.58 13.59 -11.96
N GLY A 122 14.72 12.88 -11.21
CA GLY A 122 15.09 12.20 -9.98
C GLY A 122 16.19 11.15 -10.20
N TYR A 123 16.09 10.33 -11.21
CA TYR A 123 17.12 9.34 -11.57
C TYR A 123 18.43 9.99 -12.00
N ALA A 124 18.37 11.07 -12.80
CA ALA A 124 19.55 11.81 -13.25
C ALA A 124 20.30 12.46 -12.07
N LEU A 125 19.57 13.06 -11.12
CA LEU A 125 20.15 13.65 -9.91
C LEU A 125 20.78 12.58 -9.00
N THR A 126 20.13 11.44 -8.83
CA THR A 126 20.64 10.35 -7.99
C THR A 126 21.91 9.75 -8.58
N SER A 127 21.92 9.43 -9.88
CA SER A 127 23.09 8.87 -10.55
C SER A 127 24.24 9.88 -10.65
N GLY A 128 23.94 11.15 -10.95
CA GLY A 128 24.95 12.21 -10.98
C GLY A 128 25.58 12.47 -9.60
N GLY A 129 24.76 12.48 -8.55
CA GLY A 129 25.24 12.64 -7.18
C GLY A 129 26.14 11.49 -6.72
N LEU A 130 25.76 10.24 -7.01
CA LEU A 130 26.57 9.05 -6.72
C LEU A 130 27.91 9.09 -7.47
N THR A 131 27.94 9.49 -8.73
CA THR A 131 29.16 9.61 -9.53
C THR A 131 30.12 10.64 -8.92
N MET A 132 29.62 11.76 -8.44
CA MET A 132 30.45 12.78 -7.76
C MET A 132 31.07 12.22 -6.46
N VAL A 133 30.32 11.48 -5.64
CA VAL A 133 30.82 10.87 -4.41
C VAL A 133 31.94 9.88 -4.71
N TYR A 134 31.80 9.04 -5.75
CA TYR A 134 32.84 8.08 -6.13
C TYR A 134 34.08 8.76 -6.70
N THR A 135 33.95 9.80 -7.54
CA THR A 135 35.10 10.53 -8.10
C THR A 135 35.88 11.27 -7.02
N VAL A 136 35.23 11.89 -6.06
CA VAL A 136 35.92 12.56 -4.92
C VAL A 136 36.68 11.54 -4.08
N SER A 137 36.14 10.35 -3.86
CA SER A 137 36.82 9.28 -3.10
C SER A 137 38.11 8.80 -3.79
N TYR A 138 38.12 8.66 -5.12
CA TYR A 138 39.30 8.26 -5.89
C TYR A 138 40.39 9.34 -5.96
N THR A 139 40.04 10.62 -6.00
CA THR A 139 41.01 11.72 -6.02
C THR A 139 41.73 11.87 -4.67
N HIS A 140 41.06 11.58 -3.54
CA HIS A 140 41.70 11.60 -2.22
C HIS A 140 42.67 10.44 -2.00
N LEU A 141 42.41 9.26 -2.57
CA LEU A 141 43.34 8.10 -2.47
C LEU A 141 44.62 8.30 -3.28
N ARG A 142 44.56 9.04 -4.39
CA ARG A 142 45.72 9.28 -5.26
C ARG A 142 46.61 10.44 -4.78
N ALA A 143 46.16 11.23 -3.84
CA ALA A 143 46.96 12.35 -3.28
C ALA A 143 47.85 11.92 -2.10
N HIS A 144 47.85 10.65 -1.70
CA HIS A 144 48.63 10.09 -0.61
C HIS A 144 49.72 9.09 -1.06
N GLU A 145 49.97 8.95 -2.37
CA GLU A 145 51.14 8.30 -2.95
C GLU A 145 52.12 9.34 -3.46
#